data_970ca2bc2f0181bd06703dbc271a3a01
#
_entry.id   970ca2bc2f0181bd06703dbc271a3a01
#
_cell.length_a   1.000
_cell.length_b   1.000
_cell.length_c   1.000
_cell.angle_alpha   90.00
_cell.angle_beta   90.00
_cell.angle_gamma   90.00
#
_symmetry.space_group_name_H-M   'P 1'
#
loop_
_entity.id
_entity.type
_entity.pdbx_description
1 polymer ?
#
loop_
_entity_poly.entity_id
_entity_poly.type
_entity_poly.pdbx_seq_one_letter_code
_entity_poly.pdbx_strand_id
1 'polypeptide(L)'
;MKETFLTFPEPLRKQILLQCAGSGVGVAMLLILLAYGGSWHFLFPCIALIITSFGGAASLYNRCQQGRYVTIEATCTEINRAPFRRRIKSMYLRSETQTIKLVGIRNTHNLTVGDTLTLYVSDSTAVYEMDGTMILCSHLALSKVPVKRID
;
A
#
# COMPACT_ATOMS: atom_id res chain seq x y z
N MET A 1 -12.82 6.59 -19.60
CA MET A 1 -11.71 5.96 -20.37
C MET A 1 -11.06 4.94 -19.44
N LYS A 2 -10.83 3.71 -19.92
CA LYS A 2 -10.11 2.70 -19.10
C LYS A 2 -8.63 3.04 -19.13
N GLU A 3 -8.06 3.36 -17.99
CA GLU A 3 -6.61 3.60 -17.90
C GLU A 3 -5.86 2.28 -18.15
N THR A 4 -4.80 2.35 -18.93
CA THR A 4 -3.95 1.19 -19.21
C THR A 4 -3.01 0.97 -18.02
N PHE A 5 -2.64 -0.25 -17.67
CA PHE A 5 -1.76 -0.59 -16.55
C PHE A 5 -0.46 0.24 -16.50
N LEU A 6 0.04 0.65 -17.67
CA LEU A 6 1.26 1.45 -17.79
C LEU A 6 1.09 2.92 -17.33
N THR A 7 -0.14 3.44 -17.34
CA THR A 7 -0.45 4.81 -16.88
C THR A 7 -0.64 4.89 -15.38
N PHE A 8 -0.71 3.76 -14.67
CA PHE A 8 -0.86 3.76 -13.21
C PHE A 8 0.38 4.34 -12.53
N PRO A 9 0.20 5.05 -11.40
CA PRO A 9 1.30 5.51 -10.57
C PRO A 9 2.23 4.35 -10.19
N GLU A 10 3.54 4.58 -10.27
CA GLU A 10 4.56 3.57 -10.04
C GLU A 10 4.39 2.76 -8.74
N PRO A 11 4.06 3.39 -7.57
CA PRO A 11 3.87 2.65 -6.33
C PRO A 11 2.67 1.71 -6.35
N LEU A 12 1.57 2.07 -7.03
CA LEU A 12 0.40 1.20 -7.19
C LEU A 12 0.72 0.02 -8.11
N ARG A 13 1.43 0.27 -9.21
CA ARG A 13 1.88 -0.76 -10.13
C ARG A 13 2.81 -1.77 -9.46
N LYS A 14 3.79 -1.31 -8.66
CA LYS A 14 4.68 -2.19 -7.89
C LYS A 14 3.90 -3.06 -6.91
N GLN A 15 2.87 -2.53 -6.27
CA GLN A 15 2.05 -3.29 -5.33
C GLN A 15 1.23 -4.37 -6.03
N ILE A 16 0.63 -4.07 -7.19
CA ILE A 16 -0.09 -5.08 -8.01
C ILE A 16 0.87 -6.19 -8.43
N LEU A 17 2.06 -5.84 -8.95
CA LEU A 17 3.07 -6.82 -9.36
C LEU A 17 3.53 -7.71 -8.20
N LEU A 18 3.73 -7.13 -7.01
CA LEU A 18 4.12 -7.88 -5.82
C LEU A 18 3.04 -8.89 -5.42
N GLN A 19 1.77 -8.51 -5.48
CA GLN A 19 0.65 -9.40 -5.19
C GLN A 19 0.51 -10.50 -6.26
N CYS A 20 0.70 -10.18 -7.54
CA CYS A 20 0.74 -11.18 -8.60
C CYS A 20 1.91 -12.16 -8.42
N ALA A 21 3.09 -11.68 -8.04
CA ALA A 21 4.23 -12.54 -7.73
C ALA A 21 3.93 -13.47 -6.55
N GLY A 22 3.26 -12.98 -5.50
CA GLY A 22 2.80 -13.79 -4.37
C GLY A 22 1.86 -14.93 -4.79
N SER A 23 0.91 -14.65 -5.69
CA SER A 23 0.05 -15.69 -6.24
C SER A 23 0.83 -16.72 -7.08
N GLY A 24 1.81 -16.28 -7.86
CA GLY A 24 2.70 -17.14 -8.63
C GLY A 24 3.50 -18.11 -7.76
N VAL A 25 4.04 -17.63 -6.65
CA VAL A 25 4.72 -18.48 -5.66
C VAL A 25 3.75 -19.50 -5.06
N GLY A 26 2.52 -19.08 -4.73
CA GLY A 26 1.49 -19.99 -4.23
C GLY A 26 1.16 -21.12 -5.21
N VAL A 27 1.04 -20.79 -6.49
CA VAL A 27 0.81 -21.80 -7.56
C VAL A 27 2.00 -22.73 -7.70
N ALA A 28 3.23 -22.23 -7.71
CA ALA A 28 4.43 -23.06 -7.78
C ALA A 28 4.52 -24.05 -6.60
N MET A 29 4.27 -23.58 -5.39
CA MET A 29 4.23 -24.43 -4.20
C MET A 29 3.12 -25.50 -4.30
N LEU A 30 1.94 -25.12 -4.80
CA LEU A 30 0.84 -26.05 -4.99
C LEU A 30 1.22 -27.18 -5.96
N LEU A 31 1.84 -26.84 -7.10
CA LEU A 31 2.28 -27.83 -8.10
C LEU A 31 3.34 -28.79 -7.55
N ILE A 32 4.30 -28.26 -6.77
CA ILE A 32 5.31 -29.09 -6.11
C ILE A 32 4.66 -30.05 -5.13
N LEU A 33 3.75 -29.59 -4.29
CA LEU A 33 3.05 -30.44 -3.32
C LEU A 33 2.22 -31.54 -4.00
N LEU A 34 1.56 -31.23 -5.12
CA LEU A 34 0.82 -32.21 -5.90
C LEU A 34 1.74 -33.27 -6.52
N ALA A 35 2.91 -32.86 -7.04
CA ALA A 35 3.88 -33.77 -7.65
C ALA A 35 4.50 -34.76 -6.63
N TYR A 36 4.69 -34.31 -5.39
CA TYR A 36 5.25 -35.15 -4.32
C TYR A 36 4.21 -35.87 -3.45
N GLY A 37 2.93 -35.83 -3.82
CA GLY A 37 1.87 -36.51 -3.05
C GLY A 37 1.63 -35.86 -1.69
N GLY A 38 1.78 -34.56 -1.60
CA GLY A 38 1.63 -33.79 -0.36
C GLY A 38 0.27 -33.98 0.30
N SER A 39 0.26 -34.04 1.65
CA SER A 39 -0.98 -34.21 2.40
C SER A 39 -1.92 -33.01 2.23
N TRP A 40 -3.23 -33.25 2.26
CA TRP A 40 -4.29 -32.26 2.08
C TRP A 40 -4.16 -31.03 2.98
N HIS A 41 -3.58 -31.18 4.16
CA HIS A 41 -3.37 -30.08 5.11
C HIS A 41 -2.43 -28.98 4.59
N PHE A 42 -1.50 -29.30 3.70
CA PHE A 42 -0.59 -28.31 3.09
C PHE A 42 -1.16 -27.64 1.86
N LEU A 43 -2.18 -28.21 1.22
CA LEU A 43 -2.84 -27.62 0.06
C LEU A 43 -3.68 -26.39 0.45
N PHE A 44 -4.35 -26.42 1.60
CA PHE A 44 -5.18 -25.31 2.06
C PHE A 44 -4.45 -23.96 2.16
N PRO A 45 -3.29 -23.84 2.84
CA PRO A 45 -2.58 -22.57 2.93
C PRO A 45 -2.09 -22.08 1.57
N CYS A 46 -1.73 -22.97 0.64
CA CYS A 46 -1.34 -22.58 -0.72
C CYS A 46 -2.53 -21.99 -1.48
N ILE A 47 -3.69 -22.64 -1.43
CA ILE A 47 -4.93 -22.13 -2.05
C ILE A 47 -5.34 -20.79 -1.44
N ALA A 48 -5.31 -20.67 -0.12
CA ALA A 48 -5.62 -19.43 0.58
C ALA A 48 -4.68 -18.29 0.17
N LEU A 49 -3.38 -18.57 0.03
CA LEU A 49 -2.39 -17.61 -0.44
C LEU A 49 -2.69 -17.14 -1.88
N ILE A 50 -3.04 -18.06 -2.77
CA ILE A 50 -3.39 -17.74 -4.16
C ILE A 50 -4.63 -16.84 -4.21
N ILE A 51 -5.70 -17.24 -3.51
CA ILE A 51 -6.98 -16.52 -3.51
C ILE A 51 -6.80 -15.11 -2.94
N THR A 52 -6.13 -14.98 -1.78
CA THR A 52 -5.93 -13.68 -1.12
C THR A 52 -5.02 -12.76 -1.92
N SER A 53 -3.92 -13.28 -2.49
CA SER A 53 -2.99 -12.48 -3.28
C SER A 53 -3.60 -12.06 -4.62
N PHE A 54 -4.21 -12.99 -5.35
CA PHE A 54 -4.84 -12.70 -6.63
C PHE A 54 -6.07 -11.80 -6.48
N GLY A 55 -6.94 -12.08 -5.50
CA GLY A 55 -8.09 -11.24 -5.18
C GLY A 55 -7.70 -9.82 -4.80
N GLY A 56 -6.62 -9.66 -4.02
CA GLY A 56 -6.05 -8.37 -3.68
C GLY A 56 -5.55 -7.62 -4.92
N ALA A 57 -4.78 -8.29 -5.79
CA ALA A 57 -4.28 -7.70 -7.03
C ALA A 57 -5.42 -7.26 -7.96
N ALA A 58 -6.43 -8.12 -8.17
CA ALA A 58 -7.58 -7.84 -9.02
C ALA A 58 -8.42 -6.67 -8.47
N SER A 59 -8.66 -6.63 -7.17
CA SER A 59 -9.38 -5.54 -6.52
C SER A 59 -8.64 -4.20 -6.66
N LEU A 60 -7.33 -4.19 -6.42
CA LEU A 60 -6.51 -3.00 -6.58
C LEU A 60 -6.47 -2.53 -8.04
N TYR A 61 -6.30 -3.46 -8.98
CA TYR A 61 -6.33 -3.17 -10.41
C TYR A 61 -7.65 -2.53 -10.84
N ASN A 62 -8.80 -3.11 -10.44
CA ASN A 62 -10.12 -2.58 -10.75
C ASN A 62 -10.32 -1.16 -10.20
N ARG A 63 -9.87 -0.88 -8.97
CA ARG A 63 -9.94 0.46 -8.37
C ARG A 63 -9.09 1.46 -9.17
N CYS A 64 -7.88 1.09 -9.52
CA CYS A 64 -7.00 1.94 -10.35
C CYS A 64 -7.61 2.19 -11.73
N GLN A 65 -8.17 1.16 -12.37
CA GLN A 65 -8.79 1.29 -13.69
C GLN A 65 -10.04 2.18 -13.70
N GLN A 66 -10.77 2.23 -12.58
CA GLN A 66 -11.94 3.09 -12.39
C GLN A 66 -11.57 4.49 -11.92
N GLY A 67 -10.29 4.78 -11.68
CA GLY A 67 -9.86 6.07 -11.13
C GLY A 67 -10.33 6.32 -9.70
N ARG A 68 -10.70 5.27 -8.95
CA ARG A 68 -11.23 5.36 -7.58
C ARG A 68 -10.13 5.48 -6.55
N TYR A 69 -9.26 6.43 -6.74
CA TYR A 69 -8.24 6.81 -5.77
C TYR A 69 -8.03 8.33 -5.78
N VAL A 70 -7.74 8.85 -4.62
CA VAL A 70 -7.41 10.27 -4.41
C VAL A 70 -5.91 10.36 -4.13
N THR A 71 -5.28 11.31 -4.78
CA THR A 71 -3.86 11.62 -4.55
C THR A 71 -3.76 12.84 -3.67
N ILE A 72 -3.06 12.72 -2.55
CA ILE A 72 -2.85 13.81 -1.59
C ILE A 72 -1.35 14.04 -1.47
N GLU A 73 -0.89 15.25 -1.76
CA GLU A 73 0.49 15.67 -1.49
C GLU A 73 0.55 16.31 -0.11
N ALA A 74 1.49 15.85 0.70
CA ALA A 74 1.66 16.35 2.05
C ALA A 74 3.11 16.21 2.53
N THR A 75 3.53 17.14 3.39
CA THR A 75 4.86 17.13 3.97
C THR A 75 4.83 16.46 5.34
N CYS A 76 5.79 15.58 5.60
CA CYS A 76 5.91 14.89 6.88
C CYS A 76 6.38 15.85 7.97
N THR A 77 5.54 16.09 8.97
CA THR A 77 5.86 16.99 10.09
C THR A 77 6.37 16.24 11.31
N GLU A 78 5.85 15.04 11.55
CA GLU A 78 6.20 14.26 12.73
C GLU A 78 6.12 12.76 12.44
N ILE A 79 7.06 11.99 12.99
CA ILE A 79 7.11 10.54 12.85
C ILE A 79 7.17 9.91 14.24
N ASN A 80 6.11 9.21 14.62
CA ASN A 80 6.03 8.45 15.86
C ASN A 80 6.46 7.00 15.62
N ARG A 81 7.59 6.60 16.19
CA ARG A 81 8.13 5.24 16.08
C ARG A 81 7.81 4.42 17.33
N ALA A 82 7.54 3.14 17.12
CA ALA A 82 7.38 2.21 18.25
C ALA A 82 8.74 1.96 18.93
N PRO A 83 8.81 2.02 20.28
CA PRO A 83 10.08 1.99 21.02
C PRO A 83 10.89 0.70 20.79
N PHE A 84 10.23 -0.46 20.58
CA PHE A 84 10.91 -1.75 20.48
C PHE A 84 11.21 -2.23 19.05
N ARG A 85 10.54 -1.71 18.01
CA ARG A 85 10.63 -2.30 16.65
C ARG A 85 11.09 -1.34 15.56
N ARG A 86 11.48 -0.14 15.84
CA ARG A 86 11.82 0.93 14.87
C ARG A 86 10.75 1.14 13.77
N ARG A 87 9.58 0.49 13.88
CA ARG A 87 8.47 0.65 12.94
C ARG A 87 7.74 1.95 13.22
N ILE A 88 7.35 2.63 12.17
CA ILE A 88 6.52 3.83 12.29
C ILE A 88 5.13 3.39 12.74
N LYS A 89 4.70 3.87 13.92
CA LYS A 89 3.37 3.62 14.47
C LYS A 89 2.35 4.56 13.85
N SER A 90 2.69 5.84 13.76
CA SER A 90 1.90 6.89 13.12
C SER A 90 2.81 7.99 12.62
N MET A 91 2.35 8.72 11.62
CA MET A 91 3.01 9.94 11.14
C MET A 91 1.97 11.03 10.97
N TYR A 92 2.40 12.27 11.16
CA TYR A 92 1.61 13.45 10.86
C TYR A 92 2.12 14.05 9.56
N LEU A 93 1.18 14.28 8.66
CA LEU A 93 1.40 14.87 7.36
C LEU A 93 0.64 16.18 7.30
N ARG A 94 1.27 17.22 6.83
CA ARG A 94 0.64 18.52 6.61
C ARG A 94 0.44 18.72 5.12
N SER A 95 -0.83 18.77 4.71
CA SER A 95 -1.24 19.23 3.40
C SER A 95 -1.53 20.74 3.46
N GLU A 96 -1.74 21.39 2.34
CA GLU A 96 -2.01 22.84 2.28
C GLU A 96 -3.21 23.25 3.16
N THR A 97 -4.21 22.41 3.26
CA THR A 97 -5.49 22.72 3.93
C THR A 97 -5.68 22.00 5.27
N GLN A 98 -4.99 20.89 5.52
CA GLN A 98 -5.31 20.00 6.65
C GLN A 98 -4.10 19.25 7.17
N THR A 99 -4.16 18.88 8.46
CA THR A 99 -3.23 17.94 9.07
C THR A 99 -3.80 16.54 8.99
N ILE A 100 -3.03 15.60 8.45
CA ILE A 100 -3.43 14.21 8.24
C ILE A 100 -2.59 13.32 9.16
N LYS A 101 -3.24 12.55 10.02
CA LYS A 101 -2.61 11.51 10.82
C LYS A 101 -2.75 10.16 10.14
N LEU A 102 -1.65 9.61 9.70
CA LEU A 102 -1.60 8.29 9.08
C LEU A 102 -1.21 7.24 10.12
N VAL A 103 -2.01 6.17 10.23
CA VAL A 103 -1.81 5.07 11.18
C VAL A 103 -1.61 3.76 10.42
N GLY A 104 -0.82 2.82 10.98
CA GLY A 104 -0.66 1.49 10.39
C GLY A 104 0.21 1.44 9.14
N ILE A 105 1.23 2.26 9.09
CA ILE A 105 2.11 2.39 7.93
C ILE A 105 2.96 1.14 7.76
N ARG A 106 2.82 0.49 6.62
CA ARG A 106 3.68 -0.62 6.21
C ARG A 106 4.78 -0.10 5.29
N ASN A 107 6.01 -0.53 5.53
CA ASN A 107 7.13 -0.35 4.62
C ASN A 107 7.59 1.10 4.35
N THR A 108 7.99 1.79 5.41
CA THR A 108 8.56 3.15 5.33
C THR A 108 10.04 3.15 5.68
N HIS A 109 10.85 2.47 4.86
CA HIS A 109 12.29 2.61 4.98
C HIS A 109 12.69 4.02 4.50
N ASN A 110 13.47 4.73 5.33
CA ASN A 110 14.09 6.02 5.02
C ASN A 110 13.17 7.24 4.90
N LEU A 111 12.06 7.30 5.66
CA LEU A 111 11.30 8.54 5.81
C LEU A 111 11.89 9.40 6.92
N THR A 112 12.04 10.67 6.61
CA THR A 112 12.50 11.72 7.52
C THR A 112 11.45 12.82 7.63
N VAL A 113 11.47 13.52 8.76
CA VAL A 113 10.67 14.73 8.91
C VAL A 113 11.11 15.76 7.89
N GLY A 114 10.16 16.40 7.21
CA GLY A 114 10.42 17.34 6.11
C GLY A 114 10.30 16.72 4.72
N ASP A 115 10.18 15.40 4.59
CA ASP A 115 9.96 14.75 3.29
C ASP A 115 8.58 15.07 2.73
N THR A 116 8.51 15.42 1.45
CA THR A 116 7.25 15.54 0.72
C THR A 116 6.83 14.16 0.22
N LEU A 117 5.61 13.78 0.54
CA LEU A 117 5.05 12.46 0.26
C LEU A 117 3.78 12.60 -0.58
N THR A 118 3.64 11.72 -1.55
CA THR A 118 2.39 11.53 -2.29
C THR A 118 1.67 10.32 -1.72
N LEU A 119 0.50 10.54 -1.17
CA LEU A 119 -0.36 9.54 -0.56
C LEU A 119 -1.48 9.17 -1.54
N TYR A 120 -1.63 7.87 -1.82
CA TYR A 120 -2.71 7.34 -2.62
C TYR A 120 -3.74 6.69 -1.69
N VAL A 121 -4.95 7.24 -1.67
CA VAL A 121 -6.04 6.81 -0.78
C VAL A 121 -7.20 6.35 -1.64
N SER A 122 -7.89 5.28 -1.23
CA SER A 122 -9.13 4.87 -1.91
C SER A 122 -10.24 5.88 -1.62
N ASP A 123 -11.10 6.13 -2.59
CA ASP A 123 -12.32 6.92 -2.44
C ASP A 123 -13.26 6.39 -1.33
N SER A 124 -13.18 5.08 -1.07
CA SER A 124 -13.98 4.39 -0.04
C SER A 124 -13.27 4.29 1.32
N THR A 125 -12.11 4.93 1.50
CA THR A 125 -11.40 4.89 2.79
C THR A 125 -12.18 5.70 3.83
N ALA A 126 -12.44 5.07 4.99
CA ALA A 126 -13.03 5.76 6.13
C ALA A 126 -12.05 6.83 6.65
N VAL A 127 -12.53 8.04 6.68
CA VAL A 127 -11.82 9.21 7.19
C VAL A 127 -12.48 9.62 8.50
N TYR A 128 -11.69 9.75 9.54
CA TYR A 128 -12.15 10.25 10.83
C TYR A 128 -11.53 11.62 11.04
N GLU A 129 -12.35 12.59 11.39
CA GLU A 129 -11.88 13.91 11.77
C GLU A 129 -11.95 14.05 13.29
N MET A 130 -10.84 14.42 13.91
CA MET A 130 -10.73 14.64 15.34
C MET A 130 -9.84 15.86 15.58
N ASP A 131 -10.36 16.87 16.26
CA ASP A 131 -9.65 18.11 16.60
C ASP A 131 -8.97 18.81 15.39
N GLY A 132 -9.67 18.86 14.24
CA GLY A 132 -9.14 19.44 13.01
C GLY A 132 -8.02 18.60 12.34
N THR A 133 -7.80 17.38 12.81
CA THR A 133 -6.86 16.43 12.25
C THR A 133 -7.63 15.30 11.56
N MET A 134 -7.35 15.07 10.28
CA MET A 134 -7.90 13.96 9.51
C MET A 134 -7.12 12.68 9.83
N ILE A 135 -7.79 11.66 10.34
CA ILE A 135 -7.17 10.36 10.67
C ILE A 135 -7.47 9.37 9.54
N LEU A 136 -6.42 8.89 8.89
CA LEU A 136 -6.49 7.85 7.87
C LEU A 136 -5.91 6.54 8.41
N CYS A 137 -6.77 5.51 8.51
CA CYS A 137 -6.38 4.19 9.00
C CYS A 137 -5.88 3.27 7.88
N SER A 138 -6.14 3.59 6.62
CA SER A 138 -5.69 2.81 5.47
C SER A 138 -5.29 3.70 4.30
N HIS A 139 -4.29 3.26 3.56
CA HIS A 139 -3.83 3.89 2.33
C HIS A 139 -3.48 2.79 1.31
N LEU A 140 -3.60 3.11 0.04
CA LEU A 140 -3.25 2.19 -1.04
C LEU A 140 -1.73 2.13 -1.24
N ALA A 141 -1.11 3.28 -1.36
CA ALA A 141 0.33 3.39 -1.53
C ALA A 141 0.85 4.74 -1.02
N LEU A 142 2.14 4.79 -0.75
CA LEU A 142 2.87 5.99 -0.35
C LEU A 142 4.12 6.09 -1.21
N SER A 143 4.36 7.27 -1.78
CA SER A 143 5.56 7.56 -2.57
C SER A 143 6.25 8.80 -2.02
N LYS A 144 7.57 8.76 -1.96
CA LYS A 144 8.38 9.94 -1.67
C LYS A 144 8.57 10.71 -2.97
N VAL A 145 8.22 11.98 -2.97
CA VAL A 145 8.52 12.86 -4.11
C VAL A 145 10.03 13.12 -4.11
N PRO A 146 10.74 12.77 -5.19
CA PRO A 146 12.15 13.11 -5.28
C PRO A 146 12.29 14.63 -5.26
N VAL A 147 13.00 15.16 -4.25
CA VAL A 147 13.36 16.57 -4.21
C VAL A 147 14.21 16.84 -5.45
N LYS A 148 13.65 17.55 -6.43
CA LYS A 148 14.39 18.04 -7.59
C LYS A 148 15.37 19.08 -7.03
N ARG A 149 16.64 18.71 -6.82
CA ARG A 149 17.69 19.70 -6.56
C ARG A 149 17.70 20.63 -7.77
N ILE A 150 17.36 21.87 -7.55
CA ILE A 150 17.61 22.94 -8.49
C ILE A 150 19.09 23.28 -8.26
N ASP A 151 19.94 22.75 -9.14
CA ASP A 151 21.32 23.19 -9.25
C ASP A 151 21.40 24.53 -9.99
#